data_ac1a782d076dfc91273878273bc91d02
#
_entry.id   ac1a782d076dfc91273878273bc91d02
#
_cell.length_a   1.000
_cell.length_b   1.000
_cell.length_c   1.000
_cell.angle_alpha   90.00
_cell.angle_beta   90.00
_cell.angle_gamma   90.00
#
_symmetry.space_group_name_H-M   'P 1'
#
loop_
_entity.id
_entity.type
_entity.pdbx_description
1 polymer ?
#
loop_
_entity_poly.entity_id
_entity_poly.type
_entity_poly.pdbx_seq_one_letter_code
_entity_poly.pdbx_strand_id
1 'polypeptide(L)'
;MNNESLKNSIFSGVFWKFAERILAQGISFIVSVVLARILMPADYGIVALILVFINIANVFVTSGFNTALVQNKDADRIDFSTNFYCSLAVSVLVYLILFIAAPFIEAFYNMRGLSLILRVFALRIPLSAYSAIQHAYVERHMICKRYFFSTLGGTLISGIVGIIMAYKGFGAWALIAQYFTNTIVDILVLSVTVPWHPEFVFSLKSAKSMMNYGWKILAADLSGTFFDQLRSLIVGKAYTSADLAFYNKGNQLPSLITTNISTSIMSVLFPAIANISDEKARVKEMTRKAVKIMSFVMFPMLFGLAAVAGPLINVLFTSKWELAVPFVQILSISSAISLIGGVSLQAIKAIGKSDIILKLEVYKKPVYVLLLIIGVKINVTAVAVTMLLYSIYSNIVNARPLK
;
A
#
# COMPACT_ATOMS: atom_id res chain seq x y z
N MET A 1 -12.72 -3.55 32.25
CA MET A 1 -11.92 -4.74 31.86
C MET A 1 -10.77 -4.89 32.87
N ASN A 2 -10.58 -6.09 33.42
CA ASN A 2 -9.44 -6.36 34.29
C ASN A 2 -8.12 -6.28 33.50
N ASN A 3 -7.02 -5.84 34.11
CA ASN A 3 -5.71 -5.70 33.46
C ASN A 3 -5.23 -7.00 32.76
N GLU A 4 -5.58 -8.17 33.28
CA GLU A 4 -5.27 -9.47 32.67
C GLU A 4 -6.10 -9.75 31.39
N SER A 5 -7.38 -9.38 31.37
CA SER A 5 -8.22 -9.55 30.19
C SER A 5 -7.78 -8.62 29.03
N LEU A 6 -7.31 -7.41 29.38
CA LEU A 6 -6.75 -6.48 28.40
C LEU A 6 -5.42 -6.99 27.83
N LYS A 7 -4.51 -7.50 28.67
CA LYS A 7 -3.26 -8.12 28.22
C LYS A 7 -3.50 -9.31 27.29
N ASN A 8 -4.41 -10.21 27.66
CA ASN A 8 -4.75 -11.38 26.85
C ASN A 8 -5.39 -10.99 25.51
N SER A 9 -6.24 -9.96 25.49
CA SER A 9 -6.84 -9.45 24.25
C SER A 9 -5.79 -8.82 23.34
N ILE A 10 -4.85 -8.04 23.88
CA ILE A 10 -3.74 -7.44 23.12
C ILE A 10 -2.83 -8.54 22.55
N PHE A 11 -2.44 -9.51 23.37
CA PHE A 11 -1.55 -10.61 22.93
C PHE A 11 -2.21 -11.46 21.84
N SER A 12 -3.47 -11.81 22.02
CA SER A 12 -4.27 -12.53 21.02
C SER A 12 -4.41 -11.70 19.74
N GLY A 13 -4.70 -10.40 19.84
CA GLY A 13 -4.80 -9.52 18.68
C GLY A 13 -3.51 -9.41 17.88
N VAL A 14 -2.37 -9.28 18.55
CA VAL A 14 -1.04 -9.23 17.93
C VAL A 14 -0.74 -10.57 17.24
N PHE A 15 -0.99 -11.70 17.89
CA PHE A 15 -0.77 -13.03 17.33
C PHE A 15 -1.60 -13.25 16.05
N TRP A 16 -2.90 -12.92 16.08
CA TRP A 16 -3.77 -13.10 14.92
C TRP A 16 -3.40 -12.17 13.77
N LYS A 17 -3.04 -10.90 14.03
CA LYS A 17 -2.54 -9.98 13.00
C LYS A 17 -1.23 -10.45 12.37
N PHE A 18 -0.33 -11.02 13.16
CA PHE A 18 0.94 -11.55 12.67
C PHE A 18 0.75 -12.81 11.82
N ALA A 19 -0.06 -13.75 12.31
CA ALA A 19 -0.42 -14.97 11.59
C ALA A 19 -1.14 -14.66 10.27
N GLU A 20 -2.11 -13.74 10.28
CA GLU A 20 -2.81 -13.25 9.09
C GLU A 20 -1.82 -12.71 8.07
N ARG A 21 -0.95 -11.82 8.50
CA ARG A 21 0.01 -11.18 7.60
C ARG A 21 0.95 -12.17 6.93
N ILE A 22 1.52 -13.11 7.67
CA ILE A 22 2.45 -14.11 7.13
C ILE A 22 1.73 -15.07 6.18
N LEU A 23 0.60 -15.62 6.60
CA LEU A 23 -0.11 -16.62 5.80
C LEU A 23 -0.74 -16.00 4.54
N ALA A 24 -1.44 -14.88 4.68
CA ALA A 24 -2.04 -14.20 3.53
C ALA A 24 -0.97 -13.73 2.54
N GLN A 25 0.16 -13.22 3.02
CA GLN A 25 1.26 -12.78 2.17
C GLN A 25 1.96 -13.95 1.49
N GLY A 26 2.16 -15.08 2.20
CA GLY A 26 2.70 -16.32 1.64
C GLY A 26 1.81 -16.87 0.52
N ILE A 27 0.50 -16.97 0.75
CA ILE A 27 -0.46 -17.42 -0.26
C ILE A 27 -0.51 -16.45 -1.45
N SER A 28 -0.60 -15.14 -1.20
CA SER A 28 -0.56 -14.11 -2.24
C SER A 28 0.70 -14.21 -3.09
N PHE A 29 1.85 -14.49 -2.47
CA PHE A 29 3.11 -14.67 -3.18
C PHE A 29 3.07 -15.89 -4.09
N ILE A 30 2.60 -17.04 -3.59
CA ILE A 30 2.45 -18.28 -4.38
C ILE A 30 1.50 -18.05 -5.56
N VAL A 31 0.33 -17.46 -5.32
CA VAL A 31 -0.64 -17.11 -6.37
C VAL A 31 0.00 -16.16 -7.40
N SER A 32 0.74 -15.14 -6.95
CA SER A 32 1.45 -14.21 -7.82
C SER A 32 2.51 -14.89 -8.68
N VAL A 33 3.20 -15.91 -8.15
CA VAL A 33 4.17 -16.72 -8.92
C VAL A 33 3.45 -17.55 -9.98
N VAL A 34 2.38 -18.26 -9.62
CA VAL A 34 1.60 -19.09 -10.56
C VAL A 34 1.01 -18.24 -11.68
N LEU A 35 0.37 -17.12 -11.35
CA LEU A 35 -0.20 -16.23 -12.35
C LEU A 35 0.86 -15.61 -13.25
N ALA A 36 2.03 -15.23 -12.73
CA ALA A 36 3.11 -14.67 -13.54
C ALA A 36 3.71 -15.67 -14.53
N ARG A 37 3.62 -16.97 -14.24
CA ARG A 37 4.03 -18.04 -15.19
C ARG A 37 3.04 -18.22 -16.34
N ILE A 38 1.74 -17.96 -16.09
CA ILE A 38 0.68 -18.17 -17.08
C ILE A 38 0.50 -16.93 -17.94
N LEU A 39 0.29 -15.76 -17.29
CA LEU A 39 -0.03 -14.50 -17.92
C LEU A 39 1.19 -13.83 -18.57
N MET A 40 0.92 -12.95 -19.53
CA MET A 40 1.96 -12.15 -20.18
C MET A 40 2.27 -10.88 -19.35
N PRO A 41 3.52 -10.36 -19.41
CA PRO A 41 3.86 -9.10 -18.73
C PRO A 41 2.94 -7.94 -19.11
N ALA A 42 2.48 -7.86 -20.35
CA ALA A 42 1.56 -6.82 -20.82
C ALA A 42 0.23 -6.81 -20.04
N ASP A 43 -0.32 -7.98 -19.68
CA ASP A 43 -1.54 -8.10 -18.85
C ASP A 43 -1.34 -7.49 -17.48
N TYR A 44 -0.20 -7.77 -16.84
CA TYR A 44 0.17 -7.17 -15.57
C TYR A 44 0.35 -5.66 -15.65
N GLY A 45 0.90 -5.15 -16.76
CA GLY A 45 1.10 -3.73 -16.96
C GLY A 45 -0.20 -2.95 -17.09
N ILE A 46 -1.18 -3.50 -17.82
CA ILE A 46 -2.53 -2.92 -17.91
C ILE A 46 -3.16 -2.84 -16.52
N VAL A 47 -3.15 -3.93 -15.77
CA VAL A 47 -3.72 -3.96 -14.42
C VAL A 47 -2.94 -3.05 -13.46
N ALA A 48 -1.62 -2.99 -13.58
CA ALA A 48 -0.78 -2.10 -12.77
C ALA A 48 -1.14 -0.62 -12.99
N LEU A 49 -1.37 -0.22 -14.25
CA LEU A 49 -1.81 1.14 -14.56
C LEU A 49 -3.21 1.45 -13.99
N ILE A 50 -4.15 0.52 -14.12
CA ILE A 50 -5.49 0.66 -13.56
C ILE A 50 -5.44 0.76 -12.04
N LEU A 51 -4.61 -0.05 -11.38
CA LEU A 51 -4.42 -0.01 -9.94
C LEU A 51 -3.96 1.35 -9.44
N VAL A 52 -3.22 2.11 -10.24
CA VAL A 52 -2.84 3.50 -9.87
C VAL A 52 -4.07 4.36 -9.64
N PHE A 53 -5.02 4.35 -10.58
CA PHE A 53 -6.26 5.11 -10.47
C PHE A 53 -7.13 4.61 -9.32
N ILE A 54 -7.23 3.31 -9.14
CA ILE A 54 -7.98 2.68 -8.04
C ILE A 54 -7.35 3.01 -6.68
N ASN A 55 -6.03 2.98 -6.56
CA ASN A 55 -5.34 3.31 -5.30
C ASN A 55 -5.58 4.78 -4.91
N ILE A 56 -5.49 5.71 -5.87
CA ILE A 56 -5.80 7.13 -5.63
C ILE A 56 -7.28 7.29 -5.23
N ALA A 57 -8.19 6.61 -5.92
CA ALA A 57 -9.62 6.62 -5.64
C ALA A 57 -9.94 6.04 -4.25
N ASN A 58 -9.30 4.95 -3.85
CA ASN A 58 -9.51 4.33 -2.55
C ASN A 58 -9.13 5.25 -1.38
N VAL A 59 -8.20 6.17 -1.55
CA VAL A 59 -7.87 7.16 -0.51
C VAL A 59 -9.10 7.94 -0.09
N PHE A 60 -9.96 8.33 -1.04
CA PHE A 60 -11.21 9.05 -0.73
C PHE A 60 -12.19 8.21 0.10
N VAL A 61 -12.14 6.89 0.00
CA VAL A 61 -13.03 5.96 0.69
C VAL A 61 -12.48 5.56 2.06
N THR A 62 -11.16 5.29 2.13
CA THR A 62 -10.55 4.71 3.33
C THR A 62 -9.93 5.75 4.26
N SER A 63 -9.50 6.89 3.73
CA SER A 63 -8.87 7.96 4.52
C SER A 63 -9.90 8.99 4.95
N GLY A 64 -9.61 9.69 6.03
CA GLY A 64 -10.41 10.78 6.54
C GLY A 64 -11.55 10.28 7.44
N PHE A 65 -12.67 9.85 6.87
CA PHE A 65 -13.85 9.44 7.63
C PHE A 65 -13.58 8.23 8.54
N ASN A 66 -12.95 7.17 8.01
CA ASN A 66 -12.68 5.96 8.78
C ASN A 66 -11.67 6.23 9.90
N THR A 67 -10.64 7.02 9.64
CA THR A 67 -9.66 7.40 10.66
C THR A 67 -10.33 8.23 11.77
N ALA A 68 -11.21 9.17 11.41
CA ALA A 68 -11.99 9.95 12.36
C ALA A 68 -12.88 9.05 13.24
N LEU A 69 -13.52 8.04 12.64
CA LEU A 69 -14.37 7.09 13.34
C LEU A 69 -13.60 6.22 14.35
N VAL A 70 -12.44 5.71 13.96
CA VAL A 70 -11.59 4.88 14.85
C VAL A 70 -11.04 5.69 16.01
N GLN A 71 -10.75 6.99 15.79
CA GLN A 71 -10.20 7.86 16.82
C GLN A 71 -11.27 8.39 17.80
N ASN A 72 -12.52 8.51 17.37
CA ASN A 72 -13.62 8.97 18.23
C ASN A 72 -13.98 7.88 19.24
N LYS A 73 -13.61 8.11 20.52
CA LYS A 73 -13.87 7.13 21.62
C LYS A 73 -15.35 6.93 21.90
N ASP A 74 -16.17 7.93 21.64
CA ASP A 74 -17.61 7.95 21.92
C ASP A 74 -18.48 7.62 20.68
N ALA A 75 -17.84 7.16 19.58
CA ALA A 75 -18.56 6.83 18.36
C ALA A 75 -19.59 5.71 18.60
N ASP A 76 -20.81 6.00 18.28
CA ASP A 76 -21.98 5.12 18.43
C ASP A 76 -22.40 4.46 17.09
N ARG A 77 -23.50 3.72 17.10
CA ARG A 77 -24.05 3.06 15.91
C ARG A 77 -24.47 4.06 14.84
N ILE A 78 -24.93 5.25 15.23
CA ILE A 78 -25.34 6.31 14.32
C ILE A 78 -24.11 6.85 13.59
N ASP A 79 -22.98 7.03 14.28
CA ASP A 79 -21.72 7.48 13.70
C ASP A 79 -21.20 6.48 12.66
N PHE A 80 -21.24 5.18 12.95
CA PHE A 80 -20.86 4.12 12.00
C PHE A 80 -21.74 4.13 10.75
N SER A 81 -23.07 4.23 10.92
CA SER A 81 -24.02 4.26 9.80
C SER A 81 -23.88 5.55 8.98
N THR A 82 -23.70 6.69 9.64
CA THR A 82 -23.44 7.99 8.98
C THR A 82 -22.16 7.95 8.16
N ASN A 83 -21.08 7.39 8.73
CA ASN A 83 -19.82 7.22 8.05
C ASN A 83 -19.95 6.32 6.81
N PHE A 84 -20.72 5.22 6.94
CA PHE A 84 -21.02 4.33 5.81
C PHE A 84 -21.67 5.09 4.66
N TYR A 85 -22.76 5.82 4.91
CA TYR A 85 -23.45 6.57 3.87
C TYR A 85 -22.60 7.67 3.24
N CYS A 86 -21.80 8.38 4.04
CA CYS A 86 -20.84 9.37 3.54
C CYS A 86 -19.79 8.70 2.64
N SER A 87 -19.16 7.61 3.09
CA SER A 87 -18.16 6.87 2.33
C SER A 87 -18.75 6.25 1.07
N LEU A 88 -19.97 5.73 1.12
CA LEU A 88 -20.66 5.20 -0.04
C LEU A 88 -20.97 6.31 -1.06
N ALA A 89 -21.50 7.45 -0.62
CA ALA A 89 -21.79 8.58 -1.52
C ALA A 89 -20.50 9.08 -2.21
N VAL A 90 -19.42 9.26 -1.45
CA VAL A 90 -18.11 9.65 -2.01
C VAL A 90 -17.59 8.58 -2.97
N SER A 91 -17.69 7.31 -2.62
CA SER A 91 -17.22 6.20 -3.47
C SER A 91 -17.98 6.09 -4.79
N VAL A 92 -19.30 6.30 -4.77
CA VAL A 92 -20.14 6.33 -5.98
C VAL A 92 -19.78 7.55 -6.84
N LEU A 93 -19.57 8.72 -6.24
CA LEU A 93 -19.13 9.91 -6.96
C LEU A 93 -17.78 9.68 -7.64
N VAL A 94 -16.80 9.15 -6.93
CA VAL A 94 -15.46 8.84 -7.45
C VAL A 94 -15.54 7.78 -8.57
N TYR A 95 -16.39 6.75 -8.39
CA TYR A 95 -16.67 5.77 -9.43
C TYR A 95 -17.21 6.42 -10.69
N LEU A 96 -18.21 7.31 -10.58
CA LEU A 96 -18.81 8.00 -11.73
C LEU A 96 -17.79 8.90 -12.43
N ILE A 97 -16.94 9.60 -11.68
CA ILE A 97 -15.84 10.40 -12.24
C ILE A 97 -14.90 9.50 -13.06
N LEU A 98 -14.46 8.37 -12.50
CA LEU A 98 -13.58 7.44 -13.21
C LEU A 98 -14.27 6.79 -14.41
N PHE A 99 -15.56 6.47 -14.30
CA PHE A 99 -16.36 5.90 -15.40
C PHE A 99 -16.42 6.85 -16.61
N ILE A 100 -16.64 8.14 -16.36
CA ILE A 100 -16.68 9.19 -17.40
C ILE A 100 -15.26 9.47 -17.90
N ALA A 101 -14.25 9.48 -17.03
CA ALA A 101 -12.86 9.71 -17.39
C ALA A 101 -12.21 8.55 -18.16
N ALA A 102 -12.73 7.32 -18.04
CA ALA A 102 -12.12 6.12 -18.59
C ALA A 102 -11.78 6.19 -20.10
N PRO A 103 -12.64 6.69 -21.03
CA PRO A 103 -12.29 6.82 -22.43
C PRO A 103 -11.17 7.86 -22.66
N PHE A 104 -11.13 8.94 -21.89
CA PHE A 104 -10.05 9.93 -21.96
C PHE A 104 -8.72 9.36 -21.47
N ILE A 105 -8.76 8.52 -20.41
CA ILE A 105 -7.59 7.81 -19.92
C ILE A 105 -7.08 6.81 -20.95
N GLU A 106 -7.96 6.03 -21.60
CA GLU A 106 -7.62 5.12 -22.68
C GLU A 106 -6.94 5.86 -23.83
N ALA A 107 -7.51 6.97 -24.29
CA ALA A 107 -6.95 7.81 -25.35
C ALA A 107 -5.61 8.42 -24.93
N PHE A 108 -5.48 8.88 -23.68
CA PHE A 108 -4.23 9.44 -23.16
C PHE A 108 -3.10 8.40 -23.14
N TYR A 109 -3.36 7.15 -22.72
CA TYR A 109 -2.35 6.10 -22.62
C TYR A 109 -2.19 5.31 -23.95
N ASN A 110 -3.04 5.52 -24.95
CA ASN A 110 -3.06 4.78 -26.22
C ASN A 110 -3.17 3.25 -26.03
N MET A 111 -3.91 2.79 -25.03
CA MET A 111 -4.07 1.37 -24.67
C MET A 111 -5.51 0.92 -24.93
N ARG A 112 -5.77 0.30 -26.11
CA ARG A 112 -7.10 -0.18 -26.48
C ARG A 112 -7.69 -1.14 -25.43
N GLY A 113 -8.95 -0.93 -25.05
CA GLY A 113 -9.68 -1.75 -24.08
C GLY A 113 -9.45 -1.36 -22.63
N LEU A 114 -8.57 -0.41 -22.34
CA LEU A 114 -8.30 0.09 -20.98
C LEU A 114 -9.57 0.67 -20.33
N SER A 115 -10.38 1.39 -21.11
CA SER A 115 -11.61 2.01 -20.63
C SER A 115 -12.61 0.99 -20.07
N LEU A 116 -12.85 -0.11 -20.79
CA LEU A 116 -13.76 -1.16 -20.33
C LEU A 116 -13.25 -1.79 -19.03
N ILE A 117 -11.96 -2.15 -19.01
CA ILE A 117 -11.34 -2.77 -17.84
C ILE A 117 -11.38 -1.82 -16.64
N LEU A 118 -11.05 -0.53 -16.84
CA LEU A 118 -11.09 0.47 -15.79
C LEU A 118 -12.51 0.67 -15.24
N ARG A 119 -13.52 0.78 -16.11
CA ARG A 119 -14.92 0.93 -15.72
C ARG A 119 -15.41 -0.24 -14.87
N VAL A 120 -15.11 -1.46 -15.29
CA VAL A 120 -15.48 -2.66 -14.53
C VAL A 120 -14.71 -2.68 -13.22
N PHE A 121 -13.39 -2.48 -13.25
CA PHE A 121 -12.59 -2.57 -12.03
C PHE A 121 -12.89 -1.47 -11.01
N ALA A 122 -13.29 -0.28 -11.46
CA ALA A 122 -13.70 0.81 -10.59
C ALA A 122 -14.98 0.51 -9.77
N LEU A 123 -15.82 -0.45 -10.19
CA LEU A 123 -16.95 -0.94 -9.37
C LEU A 123 -16.51 -1.48 -8.01
N ARG A 124 -15.24 -1.85 -7.88
CA ARG A 124 -14.67 -2.25 -6.60
C ARG A 124 -14.65 -1.10 -5.57
N ILE A 125 -14.63 0.15 -6.00
CA ILE A 125 -14.55 1.33 -5.11
C ILE A 125 -15.80 1.43 -4.20
N PRO A 126 -17.03 1.42 -4.72
CA PRO A 126 -18.23 1.38 -3.87
C PRO A 126 -18.32 0.12 -2.98
N LEU A 127 -17.85 -1.02 -3.47
CA LEU A 127 -17.80 -2.24 -2.67
C LEU A 127 -16.81 -2.11 -1.50
N SER A 128 -15.67 -1.48 -1.72
CA SER A 128 -14.68 -1.25 -0.67
C SER A 128 -15.16 -0.29 0.42
N ALA A 129 -16.12 0.59 0.15
CA ALA A 129 -16.71 1.47 1.16
C ALA A 129 -17.41 0.67 2.27
N TYR A 130 -18.08 -0.43 1.92
CA TYR A 130 -18.72 -1.29 2.91
C TYR A 130 -17.70 -2.06 3.75
N SER A 131 -16.74 -2.72 3.13
CA SER A 131 -15.70 -3.46 3.86
C SER A 131 -14.84 -2.55 4.74
N ALA A 132 -14.54 -1.33 4.30
CA ALA A 132 -13.73 -0.39 5.06
C ALA A 132 -14.34 -0.04 6.43
N ILE A 133 -15.68 0.10 6.54
CA ILE A 133 -16.35 0.36 7.81
C ILE A 133 -16.34 -0.88 8.70
N GLN A 134 -16.50 -2.07 8.14
CA GLN A 134 -16.40 -3.32 8.89
C GLN A 134 -14.98 -3.54 9.42
N HIS A 135 -13.95 -3.20 8.64
CA HIS A 135 -12.56 -3.19 9.10
C HIS A 135 -12.35 -2.20 10.26
N ALA A 136 -12.89 -0.98 10.16
CA ALA A 136 -12.83 0.01 11.23
C ALA A 136 -13.51 -0.50 12.52
N TYR A 137 -14.65 -1.19 12.39
CA TYR A 137 -15.33 -1.83 13.51
C TYR A 137 -14.48 -2.93 14.17
N VAL A 138 -13.89 -3.82 13.36
CA VAL A 138 -13.02 -4.90 13.84
C VAL A 138 -11.77 -4.36 14.54
N GLU A 139 -11.14 -3.32 13.98
CA GLU A 139 -9.97 -2.68 14.57
C GLU A 139 -10.28 -2.01 15.90
N ARG A 140 -11.39 -1.27 15.96
CA ARG A 140 -11.84 -0.59 17.17
C ARG A 140 -12.15 -1.57 18.32
N HIS A 141 -12.80 -2.70 18.02
CA HIS A 141 -13.19 -3.71 18.99
C HIS A 141 -12.12 -4.79 19.24
N MET A 142 -10.95 -4.66 18.57
CA MET A 142 -9.83 -5.62 18.66
C MET A 142 -10.21 -7.07 18.31
N ILE A 143 -11.19 -7.28 17.42
CA ILE A 143 -11.69 -8.61 17.03
C ILE A 143 -10.84 -9.16 15.85
N CYS A 144 -9.51 -9.19 16.01
CA CYS A 144 -8.57 -9.49 14.93
C CYS A 144 -8.71 -10.90 14.34
N LYS A 145 -9.28 -11.86 15.09
CA LYS A 145 -9.54 -13.22 14.59
C LYS A 145 -10.48 -13.24 13.38
N ARG A 146 -11.49 -12.37 13.36
CA ARG A 146 -12.44 -12.27 12.23
C ARG A 146 -11.77 -11.73 10.98
N TYR A 147 -10.89 -10.75 11.17
CA TYR A 147 -10.05 -10.20 10.10
C TYR A 147 -9.16 -11.27 9.47
N PHE A 148 -8.52 -12.12 10.28
CA PHE A 148 -7.71 -13.24 9.81
C PHE A 148 -8.47 -14.15 8.86
N PHE A 149 -9.66 -14.61 9.22
CA PHE A 149 -10.45 -15.51 8.38
C PHE A 149 -10.96 -14.83 7.10
N SER A 150 -11.31 -13.55 7.16
CA SER A 150 -11.73 -12.78 6.00
C SER A 150 -10.59 -12.65 4.99
N THR A 151 -9.43 -12.17 5.43
CA THR A 151 -8.26 -11.97 4.57
C THR A 151 -7.74 -13.28 3.99
N LEU A 152 -7.64 -14.34 4.81
CA LEU A 152 -7.14 -15.63 4.37
C LEU A 152 -8.09 -16.30 3.38
N GLY A 153 -9.39 -16.33 3.69
CA GLY A 153 -10.44 -16.86 2.81
C GLY A 153 -10.51 -16.09 1.50
N GLY A 154 -10.47 -14.75 1.57
CA GLY A 154 -10.43 -13.89 0.41
C GLY A 154 -9.22 -14.17 -0.49
N THR A 155 -8.03 -14.29 0.10
CA THR A 155 -6.79 -14.54 -0.65
C THR A 155 -6.79 -15.92 -1.30
N LEU A 156 -7.24 -16.97 -0.61
CA LEU A 156 -7.30 -18.34 -1.15
C LEU A 156 -8.31 -18.45 -2.29
N ILE A 157 -9.55 -18.05 -2.06
CA ILE A 157 -10.62 -18.18 -3.05
C ILE A 157 -10.32 -17.31 -4.28
N SER A 158 -9.88 -16.08 -4.07
CA SER A 158 -9.51 -15.19 -5.17
C SER A 158 -8.30 -15.71 -5.96
N GLY A 159 -7.33 -16.31 -5.29
CA GLY A 159 -6.20 -16.95 -5.94
C GLY A 159 -6.63 -18.09 -6.85
N ILE A 160 -7.52 -18.97 -6.38
CA ILE A 160 -8.07 -20.08 -7.18
C ILE A 160 -8.82 -19.53 -8.40
N VAL A 161 -9.72 -18.55 -8.22
CA VAL A 161 -10.48 -17.94 -9.32
C VAL A 161 -9.55 -17.30 -10.34
N GLY A 162 -8.56 -16.52 -9.89
CA GLY A 162 -7.57 -15.89 -10.76
C GLY A 162 -6.78 -16.92 -11.58
N ILE A 163 -6.32 -18.01 -10.96
CA ILE A 163 -5.56 -19.07 -11.62
C ILE A 163 -6.44 -19.79 -12.66
N ILE A 164 -7.68 -20.15 -12.33
CA ILE A 164 -8.62 -20.82 -13.27
C ILE A 164 -8.86 -19.91 -14.48
N MET A 165 -9.12 -18.62 -14.28
CA MET A 165 -9.35 -17.68 -15.38
C MET A 165 -8.09 -17.47 -16.23
N ALA A 166 -6.90 -17.43 -15.61
CA ALA A 166 -5.63 -17.32 -16.31
C ALA A 166 -5.39 -18.54 -17.23
N TYR A 167 -5.65 -19.76 -16.74
CA TYR A 167 -5.55 -20.98 -17.57
C TYR A 167 -6.56 -21.02 -18.72
N LYS A 168 -7.72 -20.39 -18.57
CA LYS A 168 -8.71 -20.24 -19.63
C LYS A 168 -8.38 -19.15 -20.64
N GLY A 169 -7.24 -18.44 -20.48
CA GLY A 169 -6.78 -17.44 -21.45
C GLY A 169 -7.44 -16.06 -21.33
N PHE A 170 -8.05 -15.72 -20.20
CA PHE A 170 -8.71 -14.42 -20.00
C PHE A 170 -7.72 -13.25 -19.83
N GLY A 171 -6.39 -13.46 -19.86
CA GLY A 171 -5.38 -12.39 -19.78
C GLY A 171 -5.56 -11.50 -18.55
N ALA A 172 -5.55 -10.18 -18.76
CA ALA A 172 -5.72 -9.19 -17.69
C ALA A 172 -6.99 -9.36 -16.84
N TRP A 173 -8.07 -9.89 -17.43
CA TRP A 173 -9.33 -10.17 -16.72
C TRP A 173 -9.19 -11.18 -15.59
N ALA A 174 -8.23 -12.10 -15.67
CA ALA A 174 -7.94 -13.04 -14.58
C ALA A 174 -7.48 -12.33 -13.32
N LEU A 175 -6.62 -11.31 -13.44
CA LEU A 175 -6.17 -10.49 -12.33
C LEU A 175 -7.32 -9.63 -11.76
N ILE A 176 -8.17 -9.10 -12.63
CA ILE A 176 -9.33 -8.31 -12.22
C ILE A 176 -10.31 -9.17 -11.44
N ALA A 177 -10.64 -10.35 -11.95
CA ALA A 177 -11.50 -11.30 -11.26
C ALA A 177 -10.92 -11.72 -9.90
N GLN A 178 -9.60 -11.91 -9.80
CA GLN A 178 -8.92 -12.15 -8.54
C GLN A 178 -9.19 -11.03 -7.53
N TYR A 179 -8.98 -9.78 -7.92
CA TYR A 179 -9.22 -8.63 -7.02
C TYR A 179 -10.69 -8.48 -6.63
N PHE A 180 -11.62 -8.69 -7.57
CA PHE A 180 -13.06 -8.66 -7.27
C PHE A 180 -13.47 -9.75 -6.30
N THR A 181 -13.06 -10.98 -6.57
CA THR A 181 -13.36 -12.13 -5.71
C THR A 181 -12.81 -11.91 -4.30
N ASN A 182 -11.61 -11.37 -4.18
CA ASN A 182 -11.03 -11.02 -2.88
C ASN A 182 -11.92 -10.03 -2.11
N THR A 183 -12.37 -8.95 -2.77
CA THR A 183 -13.24 -7.94 -2.15
C THR A 183 -14.61 -8.52 -1.80
N ILE A 184 -15.20 -9.32 -2.67
CA ILE A 184 -16.53 -9.94 -2.42
C ILE A 184 -16.46 -10.92 -1.26
N VAL A 185 -15.43 -11.79 -1.22
CA VAL A 185 -15.25 -12.74 -0.11
C VAL A 185 -15.00 -12.00 1.20
N ASP A 186 -14.17 -10.95 1.19
CA ASP A 186 -13.94 -10.10 2.36
C ASP A 186 -15.27 -9.52 2.90
N ILE A 187 -16.07 -8.92 2.03
CA ILE A 187 -17.40 -8.39 2.37
C ILE A 187 -18.29 -9.49 2.94
N LEU A 188 -18.39 -10.64 2.29
CA LEU A 188 -19.28 -11.73 2.72
C LEU A 188 -18.86 -12.27 4.10
N VAL A 189 -17.57 -12.55 4.31
CA VAL A 189 -17.08 -13.06 5.59
C VAL A 189 -17.29 -12.04 6.70
N LEU A 190 -16.99 -10.77 6.46
CA LEU A 190 -17.18 -9.73 7.46
C LEU A 190 -18.67 -9.47 7.73
N SER A 191 -19.53 -9.49 6.71
CA SER A 191 -20.99 -9.31 6.89
C SER A 191 -21.62 -10.40 7.77
N VAL A 192 -21.12 -11.64 7.67
CA VAL A 192 -21.60 -12.75 8.51
C VAL A 192 -20.98 -12.73 9.91
N THR A 193 -19.72 -12.33 10.02
CA THR A 193 -18.97 -12.47 11.27
C THR A 193 -18.98 -11.22 12.15
N VAL A 194 -19.13 -10.03 11.56
CA VAL A 194 -19.18 -8.75 12.30
C VAL A 194 -20.63 -8.42 12.64
N PRO A 195 -20.96 -8.13 13.91
CA PRO A 195 -22.33 -7.89 14.34
C PRO A 195 -22.89 -6.52 13.91
N TRP A 196 -22.05 -5.67 13.34
CA TRP A 196 -22.49 -4.37 12.85
C TRP A 196 -22.97 -4.46 11.40
N HIS A 197 -24.14 -3.87 11.17
CA HIS A 197 -24.72 -3.67 9.84
C HIS A 197 -25.18 -2.21 9.73
N PRO A 198 -25.20 -1.62 8.52
CA PRO A 198 -25.66 -0.25 8.34
C PRO A 198 -27.15 -0.14 8.67
N GLU A 199 -27.48 0.77 9.58
CA GLU A 199 -28.85 1.15 9.91
C GLU A 199 -29.28 2.35 9.06
N PHE A 200 -30.57 2.49 8.75
CA PHE A 200 -31.10 3.64 7.99
C PHE A 200 -31.20 4.90 8.87
N VAL A 201 -30.07 5.27 9.47
CA VAL A 201 -29.95 6.44 10.34
C VAL A 201 -28.80 7.30 9.85
N PHE A 202 -29.02 8.61 9.79
CA PHE A 202 -28.03 9.58 9.34
C PHE A 202 -28.01 10.82 10.24
N SER A 203 -26.84 11.25 10.69
CA SER A 203 -26.63 12.45 11.50
C SER A 203 -25.73 13.46 10.78
N LEU A 204 -26.31 14.58 10.37
CA LEU A 204 -25.54 15.68 9.77
C LEU A 204 -24.49 16.25 10.73
N LYS A 205 -24.74 16.24 12.05
CA LYS A 205 -23.81 16.69 13.07
C LYS A 205 -22.57 15.78 13.09
N SER A 206 -22.78 14.48 13.07
CA SER A 206 -21.70 13.48 13.02
C SER A 206 -20.90 13.58 11.71
N ALA A 207 -21.57 13.65 10.56
CA ALA A 207 -20.94 13.84 9.26
C ALA A 207 -20.05 15.08 9.21
N LYS A 208 -20.53 16.23 9.70
CA LYS A 208 -19.78 17.49 9.75
C LYS A 208 -18.56 17.40 10.68
N SER A 209 -18.72 16.75 11.82
CA SER A 209 -17.61 16.54 12.78
C SER A 209 -16.50 15.67 12.17
N MET A 210 -16.88 14.55 11.56
CA MET A 210 -15.94 13.65 10.88
C MET A 210 -15.27 14.32 9.68
N MET A 211 -16.00 15.14 8.90
CA MET A 211 -15.45 15.90 7.79
C MET A 211 -14.40 16.92 8.25
N ASN A 212 -14.69 17.67 9.31
CA ASN A 212 -13.77 18.70 9.85
C ASN A 212 -12.42 18.12 10.28
N TYR A 213 -12.42 16.90 10.80
CA TYR A 213 -11.19 16.19 11.16
C TYR A 213 -10.57 15.48 9.95
N GLY A 214 -11.40 14.75 9.20
CA GLY A 214 -10.95 13.81 8.17
C GLY A 214 -10.37 14.46 6.91
N TRP A 215 -10.81 15.67 6.51
CA TRP A 215 -10.35 16.28 5.27
C TRP A 215 -8.84 16.58 5.25
N LYS A 216 -8.25 16.88 6.43
CA LYS A 216 -6.80 17.14 6.56
C LYS A 216 -6.00 15.86 6.35
N ILE A 217 -6.50 14.75 6.90
CA ILE A 217 -5.90 13.42 6.72
C ILE A 217 -6.06 12.98 5.28
N LEU A 218 -7.25 13.13 4.71
CA LEU A 218 -7.51 12.85 3.30
C LEU A 218 -6.55 13.61 2.37
N ALA A 219 -6.35 14.90 2.59
CA ALA A 219 -5.45 15.71 1.77
C ALA A 219 -3.99 15.24 1.89
N ALA A 220 -3.54 14.89 3.10
CA ALA A 220 -2.20 14.37 3.34
C ALA A 220 -1.99 13.01 2.67
N ASP A 221 -2.92 12.07 2.84
CA ASP A 221 -2.86 10.73 2.27
C ASP A 221 -2.99 10.75 0.74
N LEU A 222 -3.85 11.63 0.21
CA LEU A 222 -4.00 11.82 -1.23
C LEU A 222 -2.71 12.35 -1.86
N SER A 223 -2.09 13.36 -1.23
CA SER A 223 -0.79 13.87 -1.68
C SER A 223 0.29 12.77 -1.62
N GLY A 224 0.37 12.03 -0.52
CA GLY A 224 1.30 10.90 -0.39
C GLY A 224 1.11 9.87 -1.48
N THR A 225 -0.12 9.35 -1.61
CA THR A 225 -0.47 8.34 -2.61
C THR A 225 -0.23 8.83 -4.04
N PHE A 226 -0.57 10.08 -4.35
CA PHE A 226 -0.31 10.64 -5.69
C PHE A 226 1.17 10.60 -6.04
N PHE A 227 2.05 11.05 -5.15
CA PHE A 227 3.49 10.99 -5.40
C PHE A 227 4.03 9.56 -5.48
N ASP A 228 3.49 8.63 -4.68
CA ASP A 228 3.87 7.21 -4.74
C ASP A 228 3.46 6.58 -6.08
N GLN A 229 2.30 6.96 -6.63
CA GLN A 229 1.79 6.47 -7.90
C GLN A 229 2.34 7.21 -9.13
N LEU A 230 2.90 8.42 -8.94
CA LEU A 230 3.36 9.29 -10.03
C LEU A 230 4.33 8.59 -10.99
N ARG A 231 5.23 7.77 -10.46
CA ARG A 231 6.17 6.98 -11.26
C ARG A 231 5.46 6.01 -12.20
N SER A 232 4.48 5.27 -11.69
CA SER A 232 3.71 4.30 -12.50
C SER A 232 2.89 5.02 -13.57
N LEU A 233 2.34 6.21 -13.25
CA LEU A 233 1.64 7.05 -14.23
C LEU A 233 2.56 7.48 -15.37
N ILE A 234 3.74 7.98 -15.04
CA ILE A 234 4.69 8.51 -16.03
C ILE A 234 5.31 7.37 -16.86
N VAL A 235 5.72 6.27 -16.22
CA VAL A 235 6.26 5.10 -16.93
C VAL A 235 5.20 4.48 -17.85
N GLY A 236 3.96 4.34 -17.36
CA GLY A 236 2.84 3.82 -18.17
C GLY A 236 2.49 4.69 -19.37
N LYS A 237 2.77 6.02 -19.31
CA LYS A 237 2.57 6.93 -20.44
C LYS A 237 3.72 6.91 -21.46
N ALA A 238 4.95 6.84 -20.94
CA ALA A 238 6.16 6.98 -21.76
C ALA A 238 6.60 5.67 -22.42
N TYR A 239 6.23 4.53 -21.85
CA TYR A 239 6.69 3.21 -22.26
C TYR A 239 5.53 2.23 -22.45
N THR A 240 5.84 0.97 -22.75
CA THR A 240 4.83 -0.07 -22.94
C THR A 240 4.25 -0.57 -21.61
N SER A 241 3.06 -1.20 -21.67
CA SER A 241 2.49 -1.88 -20.48
C SER A 241 3.42 -2.97 -19.93
N ALA A 242 4.14 -3.67 -20.81
CA ALA A 242 5.11 -4.68 -20.39
C ALA A 242 6.28 -4.06 -19.58
N ASP A 243 6.80 -2.91 -19.99
CA ASP A 243 7.85 -2.19 -19.27
C ASP A 243 7.39 -1.78 -17.88
N LEU A 244 6.16 -1.29 -17.75
CA LEU A 244 5.55 -0.98 -16.46
C LEU A 244 5.42 -2.23 -15.58
N ALA A 245 5.07 -3.38 -16.19
CA ALA A 245 5.00 -4.65 -15.48
C ALA A 245 6.38 -5.11 -14.99
N PHE A 246 7.41 -5.04 -15.83
CA PHE A 246 8.79 -5.40 -15.44
C PHE A 246 9.28 -4.53 -14.29
N TYR A 247 9.05 -3.23 -14.37
CA TYR A 247 9.40 -2.31 -13.29
C TYR A 247 8.69 -2.68 -11.97
N ASN A 248 7.37 -2.85 -12.00
CA ASN A 248 6.58 -3.16 -10.81
C ASN A 248 6.91 -4.55 -10.24
N LYS A 249 7.13 -5.53 -11.09
CA LYS A 249 7.54 -6.89 -10.66
C LYS A 249 8.94 -6.86 -10.06
N GLY A 250 9.85 -6.08 -10.64
CA GLY A 250 11.18 -5.86 -10.10
C GLY A 250 11.17 -5.18 -8.72
N ASN A 251 10.21 -4.31 -8.46
CA ASN A 251 10.03 -3.67 -7.16
C ASN A 251 9.33 -4.57 -6.12
N GLN A 252 8.58 -5.57 -6.55
CA GLN A 252 7.78 -6.44 -5.67
C GLN A 252 8.65 -7.20 -4.66
N LEU A 253 9.73 -7.85 -5.11
CA LEU A 253 10.59 -8.65 -4.24
C LEU A 253 11.32 -7.82 -3.18
N PRO A 254 12.01 -6.71 -3.51
CA PRO A 254 12.60 -5.83 -2.51
C PRO A 254 11.56 -5.28 -1.52
N SER A 255 10.37 -4.91 -2.01
CA SER A 255 9.29 -4.37 -1.17
C SER A 255 8.77 -5.38 -0.15
N LEU A 256 8.67 -6.67 -0.50
CA LEU A 256 8.28 -7.73 0.42
C LEU A 256 9.24 -7.80 1.62
N ILE A 257 10.55 -7.74 1.36
CA ILE A 257 11.57 -7.76 2.42
C ILE A 257 11.48 -6.50 3.27
N THR A 258 11.51 -5.33 2.62
CA THR A 258 11.58 -4.05 3.32
C THR A 258 10.35 -3.76 4.15
N THR A 259 9.15 -3.99 3.62
CA THR A 259 7.89 -3.68 4.32
C THR A 259 7.72 -4.53 5.58
N ASN A 260 8.03 -5.83 5.51
CA ASN A 260 7.85 -6.71 6.67
C ASN A 260 8.84 -6.40 7.81
N ILE A 261 10.11 -6.24 7.47
CA ILE A 261 11.14 -5.99 8.48
C ILE A 261 11.00 -4.56 9.04
N SER A 262 10.80 -3.56 8.17
CA SER A 262 10.66 -2.17 8.62
C SER A 262 9.47 -1.98 9.54
N THR A 263 8.29 -2.50 9.21
CA THR A 263 7.11 -2.37 10.08
C THR A 263 7.32 -3.04 11.43
N SER A 264 7.96 -4.20 11.48
CA SER A 264 8.25 -4.91 12.72
C SER A 264 9.20 -4.11 13.62
N ILE A 265 10.28 -3.58 13.07
CA ILE A 265 11.26 -2.80 13.85
C ILE A 265 10.66 -1.45 14.27
N MET A 266 9.94 -0.76 13.37
CA MET A 266 9.36 0.55 13.65
C MET A 266 8.25 0.50 14.68
N SER A 267 7.49 -0.59 14.78
CA SER A 267 6.46 -0.76 15.81
C SER A 267 7.02 -0.79 17.25
N VAL A 268 8.29 -1.19 17.40
CA VAL A 268 8.98 -1.19 18.69
C VAL A 268 9.79 0.11 18.88
N LEU A 269 10.45 0.57 17.84
CA LEU A 269 11.33 1.72 17.89
C LEU A 269 10.59 3.03 18.15
N PHE A 270 9.41 3.22 17.55
CA PHE A 270 8.64 4.46 17.67
C PHE A 270 8.23 4.74 19.13
N PRO A 271 7.57 3.81 19.86
CA PRO A 271 7.23 4.03 21.28
C PRO A 271 8.48 4.20 22.15
N ALA A 272 9.54 3.44 21.88
CA ALA A 272 10.79 3.52 22.64
C ALA A 272 11.45 4.90 22.53
N ILE A 273 11.48 5.49 21.33
CA ILE A 273 12.00 6.86 21.14
C ILE A 273 11.04 7.91 21.73
N ALA A 274 9.73 7.72 21.60
CA ALA A 274 8.75 8.65 22.15
C ALA A 274 8.86 8.79 23.67
N ASN A 275 9.14 7.68 24.39
CA ASN A 275 9.33 7.66 25.84
C ASN A 275 10.59 8.43 26.32
N ILE A 276 11.56 8.69 25.44
CA ILE A 276 12.80 9.43 25.73
C ILE A 276 12.92 10.71 24.90
N SER A 277 11.81 11.24 24.40
CA SER A 277 11.75 12.38 23.46
C SER A 277 12.49 13.63 23.95
N ASP A 278 12.54 13.84 25.27
CA ASP A 278 13.18 14.99 25.90
C ASP A 278 14.71 14.85 26.01
N GLU A 279 15.24 13.61 25.89
CA GLU A 279 16.65 13.29 26.05
C GLU A 279 17.35 13.20 24.67
N LYS A 280 17.67 14.33 24.04
CA LYS A 280 18.24 14.39 22.67
C LYS A 280 19.43 13.45 22.44
N ALA A 281 20.32 13.32 23.41
CA ALA A 281 21.50 12.45 23.30
C ALA A 281 21.10 10.97 23.18
N ARG A 282 20.15 10.52 24.02
CA ARG A 282 19.63 9.15 24.01
C ARG A 282 18.81 8.85 22.75
N VAL A 283 17.99 9.80 22.28
CA VAL A 283 17.28 9.69 21.01
C VAL A 283 18.27 9.46 19.86
N LYS A 284 19.34 10.26 19.80
CA LYS A 284 20.39 10.14 18.78
C LYS A 284 21.10 8.78 18.87
N GLU A 285 21.47 8.33 20.06
CA GLU A 285 22.09 7.03 20.29
C GLU A 285 21.18 5.88 19.88
N MET A 286 19.91 5.89 20.30
CA MET A 286 18.92 4.86 19.97
C MET A 286 18.65 4.83 18.46
N THR A 287 18.55 5.98 17.79
CA THR A 287 18.39 6.07 16.34
C THR A 287 19.60 5.46 15.62
N ARG A 288 20.83 5.74 16.07
CA ARG A 288 22.06 5.15 15.51
C ARG A 288 22.09 3.63 15.68
N LYS A 289 21.73 3.13 16.88
CA LYS A 289 21.64 1.68 17.13
C LYS A 289 20.62 1.02 16.21
N ALA A 290 19.44 1.64 16.05
CA ALA A 290 18.41 1.16 15.16
C ALA A 290 18.86 1.11 13.69
N VAL A 291 19.51 2.18 13.19
CA VAL A 291 20.09 2.19 11.85
C VAL A 291 21.12 1.07 11.70
N LYS A 292 22.01 0.87 12.68
CA LYS A 292 23.02 -0.20 12.64
C LYS A 292 22.40 -1.58 12.58
N ILE A 293 21.41 -1.87 13.43
CA ILE A 293 20.72 -3.17 13.45
C ILE A 293 19.95 -3.41 12.13
N MET A 294 19.20 -2.41 11.67
CA MET A 294 18.47 -2.52 10.41
C MET A 294 19.41 -2.74 9.23
N SER A 295 20.49 -1.99 9.16
CA SER A 295 21.47 -2.13 8.08
C SER A 295 22.15 -3.50 8.12
N PHE A 296 22.47 -4.01 9.31
CA PHE A 296 23.10 -5.33 9.46
C PHE A 296 22.20 -6.47 8.95
N VAL A 297 20.89 -6.37 9.11
CA VAL A 297 19.95 -7.40 8.62
C VAL A 297 19.60 -7.17 7.15
N MET A 298 19.26 -5.93 6.80
CA MET A 298 18.64 -5.62 5.50
C MET A 298 19.66 -5.56 4.36
N PHE A 299 20.89 -5.09 4.61
CA PHE A 299 21.89 -5.00 3.54
C PHE A 299 22.26 -6.38 3.00
N PRO A 300 22.62 -7.39 3.82
CA PRO A 300 22.88 -8.72 3.29
C PRO A 300 21.69 -9.31 2.53
N MET A 301 20.46 -9.11 3.02
CA MET A 301 19.27 -9.64 2.37
C MET A 301 19.02 -8.97 1.01
N LEU A 302 19.10 -7.65 0.92
CA LEU A 302 18.79 -6.91 -0.30
C LEU A 302 19.94 -6.97 -1.33
N PHE A 303 21.20 -6.91 -0.89
CA PHE A 303 22.35 -7.13 -1.78
C PHE A 303 22.40 -8.61 -2.23
N GLY A 304 22.10 -9.56 -1.34
CA GLY A 304 21.94 -10.97 -1.70
C GLY A 304 20.85 -11.16 -2.73
N LEU A 305 19.66 -10.53 -2.54
CA LEU A 305 18.59 -10.56 -3.53
C LEU A 305 19.03 -9.98 -4.88
N ALA A 306 19.78 -8.87 -4.88
CA ALA A 306 20.30 -8.27 -6.10
C ALA A 306 21.29 -9.21 -6.82
N ALA A 307 22.15 -9.92 -6.08
CA ALA A 307 23.12 -10.84 -6.62
C ALA A 307 22.48 -12.07 -7.28
N VAL A 308 21.40 -12.62 -6.67
CA VAL A 308 20.69 -13.79 -7.17
C VAL A 308 19.48 -13.46 -8.03
N ALA A 309 19.28 -12.17 -8.41
CA ALA A 309 18.08 -11.72 -9.10
C ALA A 309 17.80 -12.49 -10.40
N GLY A 310 18.82 -12.73 -11.23
CA GLY A 310 18.68 -13.47 -12.50
C GLY A 310 18.15 -14.87 -12.32
N PRO A 311 18.87 -15.77 -11.64
CA PRO A 311 18.40 -17.12 -11.35
C PRO A 311 17.04 -17.13 -10.64
N LEU A 312 16.82 -16.22 -9.68
CA LEU A 312 15.58 -16.15 -8.91
C LEU A 312 14.37 -15.81 -9.79
N ILE A 313 14.49 -14.80 -10.67
CA ILE A 313 13.42 -14.41 -11.60
C ILE A 313 13.10 -15.58 -12.55
N ASN A 314 14.12 -16.24 -13.10
CA ASN A 314 13.90 -17.35 -14.03
C ASN A 314 13.23 -18.54 -13.34
N VAL A 315 13.63 -18.88 -12.11
CA VAL A 315 13.01 -19.97 -11.34
C VAL A 315 11.59 -19.61 -10.92
N LEU A 316 11.33 -18.41 -10.44
CA LEU A 316 10.01 -18.03 -9.95
C LEU A 316 9.03 -17.69 -11.07
N PHE A 317 9.44 -16.86 -12.05
CA PHE A 317 8.52 -16.23 -13.00
C PHE A 317 8.75 -16.65 -14.46
N THR A 318 9.77 -17.43 -14.76
CA THR A 318 10.21 -17.86 -16.10
C THR A 318 10.95 -16.77 -16.90
N SER A 319 11.54 -17.15 -18.04
CA SER A 319 12.28 -16.25 -18.95
C SER A 319 11.45 -15.05 -19.47
N LYS A 320 10.12 -15.15 -19.48
CA LYS A 320 9.24 -14.02 -19.86
C LYS A 320 9.50 -12.75 -19.01
N TRP A 321 10.04 -12.90 -17.81
CA TRP A 321 10.29 -11.84 -16.86
C TRP A 321 11.75 -11.46 -16.72
N GLU A 322 12.62 -11.93 -17.59
CA GLU A 322 14.06 -11.66 -17.56
C GLU A 322 14.37 -10.17 -17.57
N LEU A 323 13.60 -9.38 -18.35
CA LEU A 323 13.72 -7.92 -18.35
C LEU A 323 13.37 -7.24 -17.02
N ALA A 324 12.81 -7.97 -16.04
CA ALA A 324 12.62 -7.47 -14.68
C ALA A 324 13.88 -7.55 -13.82
N VAL A 325 14.90 -8.32 -14.20
CA VAL A 325 16.14 -8.55 -13.43
C VAL A 325 16.87 -7.24 -13.09
N PRO A 326 17.16 -6.34 -14.03
CA PRO A 326 17.82 -5.07 -13.70
C PRO A 326 17.05 -4.23 -12.68
N PHE A 327 15.70 -4.29 -12.73
CA PHE A 327 14.87 -3.57 -11.76
C PHE A 327 14.95 -4.18 -10.36
N VAL A 328 14.98 -5.52 -10.24
CA VAL A 328 15.22 -6.18 -8.94
C VAL A 328 16.54 -5.74 -8.36
N GLN A 329 17.61 -5.74 -9.16
CA GLN A 329 18.96 -5.38 -8.74
C GLN A 329 19.02 -3.92 -8.25
N ILE A 330 18.64 -2.99 -9.09
CA ILE A 330 18.73 -1.54 -8.80
C ILE A 330 17.81 -1.15 -7.63
N LEU A 331 16.55 -1.66 -7.63
CA LEU A 331 15.58 -1.32 -6.62
C LEU A 331 15.85 -2.00 -5.27
N SER A 332 16.53 -3.14 -5.24
CA SER A 332 17.04 -3.74 -3.99
C SER A 332 18.08 -2.81 -3.34
N ILE A 333 19.05 -2.33 -4.11
CA ILE A 333 20.06 -1.39 -3.62
C ILE A 333 19.40 -0.08 -3.15
N SER A 334 18.49 0.46 -3.96
CA SER A 334 17.72 1.66 -3.61
C SER A 334 16.96 1.50 -2.30
N SER A 335 16.31 0.34 -2.11
CA SER A 335 15.55 0.01 -0.90
C SER A 335 16.46 -0.11 0.33
N ALA A 336 17.62 -0.75 0.19
CA ALA A 336 18.61 -0.84 1.27
C ALA A 336 19.06 0.55 1.76
N ILE A 337 19.31 1.45 0.83
CA ILE A 337 19.71 2.83 1.14
C ILE A 337 18.54 3.60 1.78
N SER A 338 17.32 3.49 1.25
CA SER A 338 16.13 4.21 1.75
C SER A 338 15.79 3.93 3.20
N LEU A 339 16.12 2.74 3.71
CA LEU A 339 15.86 2.33 5.09
C LEU A 339 16.52 3.24 6.12
N ILE A 340 17.74 3.69 5.86
CA ILE A 340 18.50 4.58 6.76
C ILE A 340 17.72 5.89 6.99
N GLY A 341 17.21 6.48 5.91
CA GLY A 341 16.39 7.69 5.98
C GLY A 341 15.02 7.47 6.64
N GLY A 342 14.44 6.29 6.46
CA GLY A 342 13.19 5.89 7.10
C GLY A 342 13.28 5.88 8.62
N VAL A 343 14.35 5.31 9.19
CA VAL A 343 14.60 5.33 10.65
C VAL A 343 14.72 6.76 11.16
N SER A 344 15.46 7.61 10.45
CA SER A 344 15.63 9.02 10.82
C SER A 344 14.31 9.78 10.83
N LEU A 345 13.44 9.56 9.85
CA LEU A 345 12.10 10.17 9.81
C LEU A 345 11.21 9.70 10.96
N GLN A 346 11.27 8.41 11.32
CA GLN A 346 10.50 7.88 12.44
C GLN A 346 10.97 8.48 13.78
N ALA A 347 12.29 8.69 13.95
CA ALA A 347 12.82 9.37 15.12
C ALA A 347 12.30 10.82 15.22
N ILE A 348 12.28 11.57 14.10
CA ILE A 348 11.73 12.92 14.04
C ILE A 348 10.24 12.92 14.38
N LYS A 349 9.46 11.93 13.90
CA LYS A 349 8.05 11.75 14.25
C LYS A 349 7.86 11.50 15.75
N ALA A 350 8.67 10.62 16.31
CA ALA A 350 8.56 10.20 17.72
C ALA A 350 8.85 11.35 18.71
N ILE A 351 9.71 12.30 18.33
CA ILE A 351 9.95 13.53 19.12
C ILE A 351 8.95 14.67 18.85
N GLY A 352 7.86 14.40 18.10
CA GLY A 352 6.77 15.35 17.86
C GLY A 352 7.07 16.48 16.87
N LYS A 353 8.19 16.44 16.13
CA LYS A 353 8.60 17.51 15.21
C LYS A 353 8.06 17.29 13.79
N SER A 354 6.72 17.26 13.65
CA SER A 354 6.04 17.04 12.36
C SER A 354 6.27 18.18 11.34
N ASP A 355 6.52 19.42 11.79
CA ASP A 355 6.87 20.56 10.96
C ASP A 355 8.16 20.34 10.17
N ILE A 356 9.16 19.69 10.78
CA ILE A 356 10.41 19.34 10.10
C ILE A 356 10.13 18.34 8.97
N ILE A 357 9.27 17.34 9.21
CA ILE A 357 8.92 16.35 8.20
C ILE A 357 8.28 17.02 6.98
N LEU A 358 7.32 17.92 7.22
CA LEU A 358 6.68 18.66 6.13
C LEU A 358 7.69 19.46 5.30
N LYS A 359 8.61 20.18 5.96
CA LYS A 359 9.68 20.92 5.29
C LYS A 359 10.57 19.99 4.46
N LEU A 360 10.98 18.83 5.01
CA LEU A 360 11.79 17.85 4.29
C LEU A 360 11.06 17.31 3.05
N GLU A 361 9.76 17.01 3.15
CA GLU A 361 8.97 16.55 2.00
C GLU A 361 8.88 17.63 0.90
N VAL A 362 8.66 18.89 1.27
CA VAL A 362 8.63 20.02 0.31
C VAL A 362 9.95 20.15 -0.45
N TYR A 363 11.11 19.93 0.19
CA TYR A 363 12.40 19.95 -0.49
C TYR A 363 12.68 18.70 -1.32
N LYS A 364 12.21 17.53 -0.89
CA LYS A 364 12.46 16.26 -1.58
C LYS A 364 11.59 16.04 -2.82
N LYS A 365 10.31 16.44 -2.76
CA LYS A 365 9.36 16.17 -3.86
C LYS A 365 9.76 16.80 -5.20
N PRO A 366 10.21 18.07 -5.29
CA PRO A 366 10.69 18.64 -6.57
C PRO A 366 11.88 17.86 -7.16
N VAL A 367 12.83 17.46 -6.31
CA VAL A 367 13.99 16.67 -6.76
C VAL A 367 13.57 15.29 -7.26
N TYR A 368 12.60 14.66 -6.58
CA TYR A 368 12.00 13.41 -7.03
C TYR A 368 11.41 13.52 -8.44
N VAL A 369 10.58 14.55 -8.66
CA VAL A 369 9.93 14.79 -9.96
C VAL A 369 10.98 15.10 -11.05
N LEU A 370 11.96 15.92 -10.75
CA LEU A 370 13.04 16.26 -11.69
C LEU A 370 13.82 15.00 -12.12
N LEU A 371 14.26 14.20 -11.17
CA LEU A 371 14.98 12.95 -11.43
C LEU A 371 14.11 11.96 -12.24
N LEU A 372 12.82 11.87 -11.91
CA LEU A 372 11.89 11.02 -12.64
C LEU A 372 11.75 11.47 -14.10
N ILE A 373 11.61 12.77 -14.37
CA ILE A 373 11.52 13.32 -15.73
C ILE A 373 12.82 13.03 -16.49
N ILE A 374 13.98 13.20 -15.87
CA ILE A 374 15.28 12.90 -16.49
C ILE A 374 15.35 11.41 -16.84
N GLY A 375 15.02 10.53 -15.90
CA GLY A 375 15.07 9.08 -16.12
C GLY A 375 14.18 8.63 -17.27
N VAL A 376 12.95 9.17 -17.33
CA VAL A 376 11.97 8.83 -18.37
C VAL A 376 12.42 9.28 -19.77
N LYS A 377 13.21 10.33 -19.92
CA LYS A 377 13.75 10.76 -21.22
C LYS A 377 14.85 9.83 -21.77
N ILE A 378 15.44 9.00 -20.92
CA ILE A 378 16.55 8.09 -21.30
C ILE A 378 15.99 6.70 -21.61
N ASN A 379 15.52 5.97 -20.61
CA ASN A 379 14.86 4.67 -20.73
C ASN A 379 14.25 4.25 -19.38
N VAL A 380 13.48 3.15 -19.38
CA VAL A 380 12.80 2.66 -18.17
C VAL A 380 13.78 2.18 -17.09
N THR A 381 14.95 1.67 -17.45
CA THR A 381 16.00 1.29 -16.49
C THR A 381 16.62 2.53 -15.85
N ALA A 382 16.81 3.61 -16.59
CA ALA A 382 17.27 4.88 -16.04
C ALA A 382 16.30 5.44 -14.99
N VAL A 383 14.98 5.20 -15.14
CA VAL A 383 14.01 5.54 -14.07
C VAL A 383 14.35 4.82 -12.76
N ALA A 384 14.73 3.54 -12.79
CA ALA A 384 15.14 2.83 -11.59
C ALA A 384 16.45 3.41 -10.99
N VAL A 385 17.41 3.78 -11.86
CA VAL A 385 18.67 4.42 -11.42
C VAL A 385 18.39 5.77 -10.79
N THR A 386 17.51 6.59 -11.36
CA THR A 386 17.15 7.89 -10.76
C THR A 386 16.45 7.73 -9.41
N MET A 387 15.71 6.63 -9.19
CA MET A 387 15.15 6.31 -7.87
C MET A 387 16.26 5.95 -6.86
N LEU A 388 17.32 5.27 -7.29
CA LEU A 388 18.50 5.03 -6.46
C LEU A 388 19.17 6.35 -6.07
N LEU A 389 19.40 7.25 -7.03
CA LEU A 389 19.96 8.58 -6.76
C LEU A 389 19.08 9.39 -5.80
N TYR A 390 17.77 9.35 -6.01
CA TYR A 390 16.81 9.98 -5.10
C TYR A 390 16.89 9.39 -3.67
N SER A 391 17.06 8.09 -3.53
CA SER A 391 17.21 7.44 -2.22
C SER A 391 18.46 7.94 -1.48
N ILE A 392 19.57 8.10 -2.17
CA ILE A 392 20.81 8.68 -1.61
C ILE A 392 20.55 10.13 -1.17
N TYR A 393 19.98 10.96 -2.05
CA TYR A 393 19.65 12.34 -1.74
C TYR A 393 18.72 12.46 -0.54
N SER A 394 17.62 11.69 -0.53
CA SER A 394 16.64 11.66 0.54
C SER A 394 17.27 11.31 1.89
N ASN A 395 18.20 10.34 1.93
CA ASN A 395 18.93 9.98 3.14
C ASN A 395 19.79 11.14 3.68
N ILE A 396 20.51 11.82 2.82
CA ILE A 396 21.33 12.97 3.20
C ILE A 396 20.45 14.07 3.81
N VAL A 397 19.30 14.33 3.19
CA VAL A 397 18.35 15.35 3.64
C VAL A 397 17.71 14.94 4.97
N ASN A 398 17.28 13.68 5.12
CA ASN A 398 16.62 13.18 6.33
C ASN A 398 17.59 13.10 7.54
N ALA A 399 18.91 12.97 7.32
CA ALA A 399 19.90 12.89 8.40
C ALA A 399 20.27 14.27 8.99
N ARG A 400 20.04 15.37 8.25
CA ARG A 400 20.43 16.72 8.69
C ARG A 400 19.81 17.19 10.01
N PRO A 401 18.48 16.99 10.25
CA PRO A 401 17.85 17.44 11.50
C PRO A 401 18.27 16.70 12.75
N LEU A 402 18.93 15.53 12.61
CA LEU A 402 19.39 14.69 13.73
C LEU A 402 20.87 14.87 14.06
N LYS A 403 21.58 15.70 13.29
CA LYS A 403 22.96 16.11 13.60
C LYS A 403 22.99 17.12 14.72
#